data_34327e308a50773be8284c1a86e63afd
#
_entry.id   34327e308a50773be8284c1a86e63afd
#
_cell.length_a   1.000
_cell.length_b   1.000
_cell.length_c   1.000
_cell.angle_alpha   90.00
_cell.angle_beta   90.00
_cell.angle_gamma   90.00
#
_symmetry.space_group_name_H-M   'P 1'
#
loop_
_entity.id
_entity.type
_entity.pdbx_description
1 polymer ?
#
loop_
_entity_poly.entity_id
_entity_poly.type
_entity_poly.pdbx_seq_one_letter_code
_entity_poly.pdbx_strand_id
1 'polypeptide(L)'
;MGGFPAICAILQDEETMYAYEHAFSDEEAENWVGRQLERYQTGGIGLWAVVQKETGVVIGQCGLTWQPVPEEYAPSGQAMEIGYLFNRNYWHQGYALEAAAGCKTYAFEVLKEPRICSIIRDNNLASIHVAERNGLKPAGSFVKHYYGIDMLHIIFSAERE
;
A
#
# COMPACT_ATOMS: atom_id res chain seq x y z
N MET A 1 -9.89 -14.55 11.07
CA MET A 1 -8.51 -14.60 11.62
C MET A 1 -7.58 -15.60 10.89
N GLY A 2 -8.10 -16.40 9.97
CA GLY A 2 -7.28 -17.38 9.23
C GLY A 2 -6.17 -16.79 8.34
N GLY A 3 -6.23 -15.48 8.04
CA GLY A 3 -5.20 -14.82 7.24
C GLY A 3 -4.01 -14.24 8.02
N PHE A 4 -4.07 -14.19 9.37
CA PHE A 4 -3.02 -13.57 10.17
C PHE A 4 -1.65 -14.22 9.99
N PRO A 5 -1.49 -15.56 10.01
CA PRO A 5 -0.20 -16.18 9.75
C PRO A 5 0.37 -15.85 8.37
N ALA A 6 -0.48 -15.78 7.35
CA ALA A 6 -0.05 -15.42 5.99
C ALA A 6 0.41 -13.96 5.90
N ILE A 7 -0.25 -13.04 6.60
CA ILE A 7 0.18 -11.63 6.68
C ILE A 7 1.49 -11.51 7.46
N CYS A 8 1.65 -12.25 8.58
CA CYS A 8 2.91 -12.29 9.32
C CYS A 8 4.07 -12.80 8.43
N ALA A 9 3.84 -13.82 7.63
CA ALA A 9 4.85 -14.33 6.70
C ALA A 9 5.35 -13.26 5.71
N ILE A 10 4.51 -12.30 5.35
CA ILE A 10 4.89 -11.15 4.50
C ILE A 10 5.65 -10.10 5.31
N LEU A 11 5.08 -9.66 6.44
CA LEU A 11 5.64 -8.58 7.25
C LEU A 11 6.95 -8.95 7.95
N GLN A 12 7.20 -10.24 8.14
CA GLN A 12 8.39 -10.75 8.81
C GLN A 12 9.46 -11.30 7.84
N ASP A 13 9.26 -11.10 6.54
CA ASP A 13 10.23 -11.45 5.51
C ASP A 13 11.14 -10.27 5.18
N GLU A 14 12.43 -10.41 5.44
CA GLU A 14 13.41 -9.32 5.26
C GLU A 14 13.49 -8.82 3.82
N GLU A 15 13.41 -9.73 2.85
CA GLU A 15 13.46 -9.35 1.44
C GLU A 15 12.23 -8.56 1.01
N THR A 16 11.06 -8.92 1.52
CA THR A 16 9.81 -8.20 1.25
C THR A 16 9.81 -6.81 1.90
N MET A 17 10.35 -6.72 3.11
CA MET A 17 10.27 -5.52 3.94
C MET A 17 11.45 -4.56 3.78
N TYR A 18 12.27 -4.70 2.75
CA TYR A 18 13.45 -3.84 2.54
C TYR A 18 13.14 -2.35 2.47
N ALA A 19 11.98 -1.97 1.93
CA ALA A 19 11.54 -0.57 1.87
C ALA A 19 11.11 -0.01 3.24
N TYR A 20 10.89 -0.88 4.22
CA TYR A 20 10.59 -0.54 5.62
C TYR A 20 11.80 -0.69 6.55
N GLU A 21 12.99 -0.93 5.99
CA GLU A 21 14.29 -1.10 6.64
C GLU A 21 14.50 -2.42 7.38
N HIS A 22 13.46 -3.05 7.92
CA HIS A 22 13.57 -4.34 8.61
C HIS A 22 12.27 -5.14 8.53
N ALA A 23 12.38 -6.43 8.72
CA ALA A 23 11.26 -7.32 8.95
C ALA A 23 10.61 -7.00 10.31
N PHE A 24 9.29 -7.09 10.39
CA PHE A 24 8.56 -6.78 11.63
C PHE A 24 8.73 -7.86 12.69
N SER A 25 8.79 -7.42 13.95
CA SER A 25 8.61 -8.30 15.10
C SER A 25 7.15 -8.77 15.19
N ASP A 26 6.86 -9.72 16.09
CA ASP A 26 5.49 -10.17 16.34
C ASP A 26 4.60 -9.00 16.79
N GLU A 27 5.09 -8.17 17.71
CA GLU A 27 4.38 -6.98 18.19
C GLU A 27 4.09 -5.98 17.07
N GLU A 28 5.07 -5.71 16.21
CA GLU A 28 4.89 -4.81 15.07
C GLU A 28 3.86 -5.36 14.08
N ALA A 29 3.87 -6.67 13.81
CA ALA A 29 2.89 -7.33 12.94
C ALA A 29 1.48 -7.28 13.53
N GLU A 30 1.33 -7.54 14.82
CA GLU A 30 0.04 -7.42 15.52
C GLU A 30 -0.50 -5.99 15.47
N ASN A 31 0.35 -4.99 15.72
CA ASN A 31 0.00 -3.58 15.64
C ASN A 31 -0.40 -3.16 14.22
N TRP A 32 0.28 -3.69 13.21
CA TRP A 32 -0.06 -3.45 11.81
C TRP A 32 -1.47 -3.93 11.49
N VAL A 33 -1.79 -5.18 11.84
CA VAL A 33 -3.12 -5.76 11.59
C VAL A 33 -4.19 -5.04 12.42
N GLY A 34 -3.92 -4.75 13.69
CA GLY A 34 -4.83 -4.00 14.56
C GLY A 34 -5.21 -2.65 13.97
N ARG A 35 -4.24 -1.94 13.40
CA ARG A 35 -4.46 -0.66 12.71
C ARG A 35 -5.38 -0.80 11.50
N GLN A 36 -5.27 -1.89 10.73
CA GLN A 36 -6.18 -2.12 9.61
C GLN A 36 -7.62 -2.38 10.10
N LEU A 37 -7.79 -3.16 11.14
CA LEU A 37 -9.11 -3.42 11.73
C LEU A 37 -9.77 -2.13 12.23
N GLU A 38 -9.00 -1.26 12.89
CA GLU A 38 -9.47 0.05 13.32
C GLU A 38 -9.89 0.92 12.13
N ARG A 39 -9.10 0.94 11.07
CA ARG A 39 -9.41 1.69 9.85
C ARG A 39 -10.71 1.25 9.21
N TYR A 40 -10.98 -0.06 9.17
CA TYR A 40 -12.26 -0.58 8.65
C TYR A 40 -13.45 -0.08 9.47
N GLN A 41 -13.31 -0.01 10.78
CA GLN A 41 -14.38 0.43 11.67
C GLN A 41 -14.63 1.93 11.59
N THR A 42 -13.58 2.73 11.46
CA THR A 42 -13.68 4.20 11.49
C THR A 42 -13.96 4.82 10.13
N GLY A 43 -13.37 4.28 9.05
CA GLY A 43 -13.45 4.86 7.70
C GLY A 43 -13.95 3.92 6.62
N GLY A 44 -14.19 2.66 6.94
CA GLY A 44 -14.65 1.65 5.98
C GLY A 44 -13.59 1.20 4.96
N ILE A 45 -12.38 1.72 5.04
CA ILE A 45 -11.25 1.38 4.17
C ILE A 45 -10.01 1.00 4.99
N GLY A 46 -9.06 0.37 4.35
CA GLY A 46 -7.80 -0.08 4.93
C GLY A 46 -7.12 -1.02 3.94
N LEU A 47 -6.09 -1.71 4.38
CA LEU A 47 -5.47 -2.76 3.59
C LEU A 47 -6.27 -4.04 3.75
N TRP A 48 -6.81 -4.56 2.65
CA TRP A 48 -7.56 -5.82 2.62
C TRP A 48 -6.63 -6.99 2.27
N ALA A 49 -6.97 -8.18 2.76
CA ALA A 49 -6.28 -9.40 2.34
C ALA A 49 -6.56 -9.68 0.87
N VAL A 50 -5.51 -9.98 0.12
CA VAL A 50 -5.61 -10.44 -1.27
C VAL A 50 -5.56 -11.96 -1.26
N VAL A 51 -6.62 -12.57 -1.78
CA VAL A 51 -6.79 -14.03 -1.79
C VAL A 51 -6.71 -14.54 -3.22
N GLN A 52 -5.85 -15.51 -3.45
CA GLN A 52 -5.79 -16.18 -4.74
C GLN A 52 -7.05 -17.05 -4.94
N LYS A 53 -7.80 -16.80 -6.01
CA LYS A 53 -9.11 -17.43 -6.22
C LYS A 53 -9.03 -18.95 -6.35
N GLU A 54 -7.99 -19.42 -7.03
CA GLU A 54 -7.82 -20.86 -7.31
C GLU A 54 -7.51 -21.68 -6.07
N THR A 55 -6.81 -21.11 -5.10
CA THR A 55 -6.32 -21.85 -3.92
C THR A 55 -6.97 -21.43 -2.61
N GLY A 56 -7.58 -20.25 -2.56
CA GLY A 56 -8.09 -19.67 -1.31
C GLY A 56 -6.99 -19.16 -0.37
N VAL A 57 -5.75 -19.11 -0.82
CA VAL A 57 -4.60 -18.66 -0.02
C VAL A 57 -4.49 -17.15 -0.01
N VAL A 58 -4.22 -16.57 1.15
CA VAL A 58 -3.88 -15.15 1.28
C VAL A 58 -2.44 -14.96 0.79
N ILE A 59 -2.27 -14.19 -0.27
CA ILE A 59 -0.98 -13.96 -0.94
C ILE A 59 -0.42 -12.56 -0.75
N GLY A 60 -1.21 -11.66 -0.20
CA GLY A 60 -0.80 -10.28 -0.01
C GLY A 60 -1.86 -9.46 0.69
N GLN A 61 -1.60 -8.17 0.73
CA GLN A 61 -2.54 -7.14 1.17
C GLN A 61 -2.50 -5.96 0.20
N CYS A 62 -3.65 -5.39 -0.07
CA CYS A 62 -3.78 -4.22 -0.93
C CYS A 62 -5.03 -3.44 -0.52
N GLY A 63 -4.97 -2.13 -0.54
CA GLY A 63 -6.14 -1.35 -0.16
C GLY A 63 -5.92 0.15 -0.25
N LEU A 64 -6.84 0.86 0.37
CA LEU A 64 -6.91 2.30 0.39
C LEU A 64 -6.78 2.80 1.84
N THR A 65 -5.90 3.78 2.03
CA THR A 65 -5.68 4.43 3.33
C THR A 65 -5.51 5.92 3.15
N TRP A 66 -5.89 6.70 4.17
CA TRP A 66 -5.54 8.11 4.24
C TRP A 66 -4.13 8.26 4.77
N GLN A 67 -3.27 8.96 4.04
CA GLN A 67 -1.88 9.19 4.41
C GLN A 67 -1.56 10.67 4.47
N PRO A 68 -0.70 11.10 5.42
CA PRO A 68 -0.20 12.47 5.46
C PRO A 68 0.68 12.74 4.24
N VAL A 69 0.45 13.90 3.64
CA VAL A 69 1.21 14.38 2.47
C VAL A 69 1.51 15.87 2.65
N PRO A 70 2.52 16.41 1.95
CA PRO A 70 2.77 17.85 1.95
C PRO A 70 1.55 18.65 1.45
N GLU A 71 1.33 19.81 2.05
CA GLU A 71 0.21 20.70 1.66
C GLU A 71 0.31 21.19 0.22
N GLU A 72 1.53 21.26 -0.33
CA GLU A 72 1.76 21.58 -1.74
C GLU A 72 1.13 20.54 -2.68
N TYR A 73 1.05 19.28 -2.25
CA TYR A 73 0.37 18.22 -3.00
C TYR A 73 -1.13 18.19 -2.73
N ALA A 74 -1.53 18.28 -1.47
CA ALA A 74 -2.93 18.29 -1.07
C ALA A 74 -3.14 19.27 0.10
N PRO A 75 -3.92 20.36 -0.09
CA PRO A 75 -4.10 21.39 0.94
C PRO A 75 -4.65 20.88 2.28
N SER A 76 -5.36 19.74 2.27
CA SER A 76 -5.84 19.08 3.50
C SER A 76 -4.73 18.43 4.31
N GLY A 77 -3.52 18.30 3.76
CA GLY A 77 -2.42 17.54 4.36
C GLY A 77 -2.60 16.03 4.32
N GLN A 78 -3.64 15.53 3.66
CA GLN A 78 -3.91 14.09 3.53
C GLN A 78 -4.32 13.72 2.11
N ALA A 79 -3.97 12.51 1.70
CA ALA A 79 -4.36 11.96 0.40
C ALA A 79 -4.73 10.48 0.55
N MET A 80 -5.65 10.04 -0.31
CA MET A 80 -6.01 8.63 -0.38
C MET A 80 -4.94 7.87 -1.16
N GLU A 81 -4.33 6.90 -0.49
CA GLU A 81 -3.24 6.09 -1.03
C GLU A 81 -3.69 4.67 -1.34
N ILE A 82 -3.24 4.16 -2.49
CA ILE A 82 -3.23 2.72 -2.77
C ILE A 82 -1.92 2.15 -2.22
N GLY A 83 -2.02 1.30 -1.21
CA GLY A 83 -0.89 0.59 -0.62
C GLY A 83 -0.98 -0.91 -0.89
N TYR A 84 0.15 -1.59 -1.02
CA TYR A 84 0.20 -3.03 -1.24
C TYR A 84 1.51 -3.64 -0.77
N LEU A 85 1.41 -4.88 -0.29
CA LEU A 85 2.52 -5.77 0.03
C LEU A 85 2.12 -7.20 -0.36
N PHE A 86 3.00 -7.91 -1.04
CA PHE A 86 2.75 -9.29 -1.47
C PHE A 86 3.86 -10.22 -0.99
N ASN A 87 3.48 -11.44 -0.67
CA ASN A 87 4.42 -12.52 -0.43
C ASN A 87 5.31 -12.67 -1.67
N ARG A 88 6.63 -12.68 -1.50
CA ARG A 88 7.61 -12.71 -2.60
C ARG A 88 7.47 -13.92 -3.52
N ASN A 89 6.92 -15.04 -3.03
CA ASN A 89 6.66 -16.20 -3.85
C ASN A 89 5.61 -15.96 -4.95
N TYR A 90 4.87 -14.86 -4.84
CA TYR A 90 3.83 -14.45 -5.80
C TYR A 90 4.21 -13.18 -6.59
N TRP A 91 5.47 -12.71 -6.45
CA TRP A 91 5.95 -11.58 -7.23
C TRP A 91 6.09 -11.94 -8.72
N HIS A 92 6.11 -10.90 -9.58
CA HIS A 92 6.30 -11.02 -11.03
C HIS A 92 5.21 -11.81 -11.75
N GLN A 93 4.02 -11.89 -11.18
CA GLN A 93 2.88 -12.63 -11.74
C GLN A 93 1.66 -11.73 -12.01
N GLY A 94 1.79 -10.42 -11.78
CA GLY A 94 0.75 -9.44 -12.07
C GLY A 94 -0.27 -9.21 -10.94
N TYR A 95 -0.17 -9.89 -9.82
CA TYR A 95 -1.13 -9.78 -8.71
C TYR A 95 -1.19 -8.37 -8.10
N ALA A 96 -0.04 -7.74 -7.87
CA ALA A 96 0.00 -6.39 -7.30
C ALA A 96 -0.67 -5.36 -8.22
N LEU A 97 -0.42 -5.45 -9.52
CA LEU A 97 -1.05 -4.57 -10.51
C LEU A 97 -2.56 -4.79 -10.57
N GLU A 98 -3.02 -6.04 -10.61
CA GLU A 98 -4.45 -6.37 -10.64
C GLU A 98 -5.17 -5.83 -9.39
N ALA A 99 -4.60 -6.05 -8.21
CA ALA A 99 -5.18 -5.57 -6.95
C ALA A 99 -5.17 -4.03 -6.88
N ALA A 100 -4.07 -3.39 -7.26
CA ALA A 100 -3.96 -1.93 -7.27
C ALA A 100 -4.92 -1.29 -8.27
N ALA A 101 -5.10 -1.89 -9.45
CA ALA A 101 -6.08 -1.42 -10.43
C ALA A 101 -7.52 -1.54 -9.91
N GLY A 102 -7.83 -2.61 -9.20
CA GLY A 102 -9.12 -2.78 -8.53
C GLY A 102 -9.37 -1.71 -7.47
N CYS A 103 -8.36 -1.40 -6.65
CA CYS A 103 -8.44 -0.32 -5.66
C CYS A 103 -8.65 1.05 -6.31
N LYS A 104 -7.95 1.34 -7.41
CA LYS A 104 -8.14 2.59 -8.18
C LYS A 104 -9.57 2.72 -8.69
N THR A 105 -10.09 1.67 -9.30
CA THR A 105 -11.48 1.64 -9.79
C THR A 105 -12.47 1.86 -8.65
N TYR A 106 -12.29 1.18 -7.53
CA TYR A 106 -13.15 1.34 -6.34
C TYR A 106 -13.11 2.77 -5.80
N ALA A 107 -11.92 3.36 -5.67
CA ALA A 107 -11.77 4.75 -5.21
C ALA A 107 -12.51 5.74 -6.12
N PHE A 108 -12.39 5.59 -7.43
CA PHE A 108 -13.00 6.51 -8.39
C PHE A 108 -14.49 6.27 -8.59
N GLU A 109 -14.93 5.03 -8.73
CA GLU A 109 -16.30 4.70 -9.08
C GLU A 109 -17.22 4.58 -7.87
N VAL A 110 -16.74 4.06 -6.76
CA VAL A 110 -17.55 3.84 -5.55
C VAL A 110 -17.38 4.97 -4.55
N LEU A 111 -16.15 5.30 -4.18
CA LEU A 111 -15.88 6.35 -3.20
C LEU A 111 -15.94 7.76 -3.80
N LYS A 112 -15.92 7.87 -5.13
CA LYS A 112 -15.97 9.15 -5.85
C LYS A 112 -14.80 10.09 -5.52
N GLU A 113 -13.67 9.53 -5.14
CA GLU A 113 -12.47 10.33 -4.88
C GLU A 113 -12.01 11.02 -6.17
N PRO A 114 -11.67 12.31 -6.11
CA PRO A 114 -11.22 13.04 -7.29
C PRO A 114 -9.80 12.65 -7.71
N ARG A 115 -8.98 12.19 -6.77
CA ARG A 115 -7.58 11.87 -6.97
C ARG A 115 -7.12 10.79 -5.98
N ILE A 116 -6.26 9.91 -6.46
CA ILE A 116 -5.60 8.89 -5.64
C ILE A 116 -4.10 8.93 -5.86
N CYS A 117 -3.34 8.39 -4.92
CA CYS A 117 -1.89 8.30 -5.03
C CYS A 117 -1.35 6.96 -4.55
N SER A 118 -0.08 6.73 -4.86
CA SER A 118 0.77 5.74 -4.20
C SER A 118 2.05 6.45 -3.77
N ILE A 119 2.42 6.31 -2.51
CA ILE A 119 3.59 6.95 -1.92
C ILE A 119 4.67 5.89 -1.79
N ILE A 120 5.72 6.01 -2.58
CA ILE A 120 6.67 4.93 -2.78
C ILE A 120 8.09 5.43 -2.50
N ARG A 121 8.82 4.71 -1.67
CA ARG A 121 10.25 4.97 -1.43
C ARG A 121 11.01 4.89 -2.76
N ASP A 122 11.94 5.81 -2.98
CA ASP A 122 12.67 5.98 -4.23
C ASP A 122 13.44 4.74 -4.69
N ASN A 123 13.83 3.86 -3.76
CA ASN A 123 14.51 2.60 -4.06
C ASN A 123 13.58 1.40 -4.29
N ASN A 124 12.28 1.57 -4.11
CA ASN A 124 11.31 0.50 -4.30
C ASN A 124 10.84 0.41 -5.75
N LEU A 125 11.73 -0.05 -6.63
CA LEU A 125 11.49 -0.09 -8.08
C LEU A 125 10.30 -0.96 -8.47
N ALA A 126 10.09 -2.07 -7.78
CA ALA A 126 8.95 -2.96 -8.06
C ALA A 126 7.61 -2.24 -7.87
N SER A 127 7.46 -1.51 -6.76
CA SER A 127 6.25 -0.71 -6.49
C SER A 127 6.11 0.47 -7.45
N ILE A 128 7.21 1.11 -7.83
CA ILE A 128 7.20 2.18 -8.83
C ILE A 128 6.65 1.66 -10.16
N HIS A 129 7.12 0.52 -10.64
CA HIS A 129 6.62 -0.10 -11.87
C HIS A 129 5.13 -0.43 -11.81
N VAL A 130 4.65 -0.92 -10.67
CA VAL A 130 3.21 -1.17 -10.48
C VAL A 130 2.40 0.14 -10.56
N ALA A 131 2.85 1.20 -9.89
CA ALA A 131 2.18 2.51 -9.93
C ALA A 131 2.11 3.07 -11.36
N GLU A 132 3.22 3.01 -12.10
CA GLU A 132 3.29 3.47 -13.49
C GLU A 132 2.35 2.67 -14.40
N ARG A 133 2.36 1.34 -14.28
CA ARG A 133 1.46 0.46 -15.04
C ARG A 133 -0.01 0.65 -14.68
N ASN A 134 -0.28 1.06 -13.44
CA ASN A 134 -1.63 1.42 -12.99
C ASN A 134 -2.08 2.81 -13.47
N GLY A 135 -1.28 3.47 -14.27
CA GLY A 135 -1.59 4.77 -14.86
C GLY A 135 -1.30 5.97 -13.95
N LEU A 136 -0.59 5.76 -12.85
CA LEU A 136 -0.17 6.85 -11.98
C LEU A 136 1.11 7.50 -12.51
N LYS A 137 1.25 8.80 -12.29
CA LYS A 137 2.42 9.58 -12.72
C LYS A 137 3.04 10.31 -11.53
N PRO A 138 4.37 10.55 -11.56
CA PRO A 138 5.00 11.35 -10.52
C PRO A 138 4.35 12.73 -10.40
N ALA A 139 3.99 13.11 -9.17
CA ALA A 139 3.31 14.37 -8.86
C ALA A 139 3.95 15.15 -7.72
N GLY A 140 4.97 14.61 -7.09
CA GLY A 140 5.70 15.26 -6.01
C GLY A 140 6.60 14.27 -5.27
N SER A 141 7.31 14.80 -4.28
CA SER A 141 8.16 13.99 -3.42
C SER A 141 8.31 14.66 -2.06
N PHE A 142 8.63 13.88 -1.06
CA PHE A 142 8.95 14.37 0.28
C PHE A 142 9.79 13.34 1.05
N VAL A 143 10.42 13.79 2.12
CA VAL A 143 11.25 12.93 2.97
C VAL A 143 10.41 12.46 4.16
N LYS A 144 10.37 11.15 4.36
CA LYS A 144 9.86 10.54 5.59
C LYS A 144 11.03 10.17 6.49
N HIS A 145 10.86 10.40 7.78
CA HIS A 145 11.86 10.07 8.78
C HIS A 145 11.41 8.87 9.61
N TYR A 146 12.04 7.71 9.38
CA TYR A 146 11.79 6.46 10.10
C TYR A 146 13.08 5.90 10.65
N TYR A 147 13.03 5.35 11.85
CA TYR A 147 14.16 4.64 12.45
C TYR A 147 15.49 5.42 12.41
N GLY A 148 15.41 6.76 12.53
CA GLY A 148 16.58 7.62 12.45
C GLY A 148 17.16 7.82 11.05
N ILE A 149 16.43 7.42 10.00
CA ILE A 149 16.86 7.50 8.59
C ILE A 149 15.88 8.37 7.82
N ASP A 150 16.42 9.26 6.98
CA ASP A 150 15.66 10.04 6.02
C ASP A 150 15.43 9.20 4.75
N MET A 151 14.17 9.03 4.38
CA MET A 151 13.77 8.24 3.24
C MET A 151 13.00 9.10 2.25
N LEU A 152 13.55 9.30 1.06
CA LEU A 152 12.85 10.00 -0.01
C LEU A 152 11.70 9.13 -0.52
N HIS A 153 10.50 9.71 -0.55
CA HIS A 153 9.32 9.11 -1.12
C HIS A 153 8.80 9.93 -2.28
N ILE A 154 8.41 9.26 -3.34
CA ILE A 154 7.81 9.85 -4.54
C ILE A 154 6.30 9.62 -4.47
N ILE A 155 5.54 10.66 -4.75
CA ILE A 155 4.08 10.58 -4.86
C ILE A 155 3.74 10.33 -6.32
N PHE A 156 3.18 9.16 -6.60
CA PHE A 156 2.57 8.84 -7.90
C PHE A 156 1.07 9.10 -7.80
N SER A 157 0.48 9.76 -8.77
CA SER A 157 -0.90 10.22 -8.69
C SER A 157 -1.69 9.96 -9.97
N ALA A 158 -2.98 9.74 -9.82
CA ALA A 158 -3.95 9.73 -10.90
C ALA A 158 -5.20 10.49 -10.49
N GLU A 159 -5.82 11.18 -11.44
CA GLU A 159 -7.07 11.88 -11.26
C GLU A 159 -8.23 11.11 -11.89
N ARG A 160 -9.42 11.25 -11.30
CA ARG A 160 -10.63 10.68 -11.88
C ARG A 160 -11.02 11.47 -13.12
N GLU A 161 -11.22 10.79 -14.21
CA GLU A 161 -11.75 11.33 -15.48
C GLU A 161 -13.25 11.70 -15.37
#